data_7408bf41629c320dea79e2eb8d9d66d2
#
_entry.id   7408bf41629c320dea79e2eb8d9d66d2
#
_cell.length_a   1.000
_cell.length_b   1.000
_cell.length_c   1.000
_cell.angle_alpha   90.00
_cell.angle_beta   90.00
_cell.angle_gamma   90.00
#
_symmetry.space_group_name_H-M   'P 1'
#
loop_
_entity.id
_entity.type
_entity.pdbx_description
1 polymer ?
#
loop_
_entity_poly.entity_id
_entity_poly.type
_entity_poly.pdbx_seq_one_letter_code
_entity_poly.pdbx_strand_id
1 'polypeptide(L)'
;QRGTAAGKKIMPSASNLKYFWGDLHNHCNITYGHGDMRSAFEAAKGQLDFVSVTPHAMWPDIPGADDPRLKWVIDYHTGAFKRLREGGYEKYVAMTNEYNKEGEFLAFVGYEAHSMEHGDHVALNYDLDAPLVECTSIEDWKQKARGHKVFITPHHMGYQTGYRGYNWNFFTEGDQTPFVEMYSRHGLAESDQGDYNYLHDMGPRQWEGTIQCGLEQGKKFGIMGSTDQHAGYPGSYGDGRIGVLAESLTRDKIW
;
A
#
# COMPACT_ATOMS: atom_id res chain seq x y z
N GLN A 1 -17.95 36.89 22.91
CA GLN A 1 -17.39 35.82 22.01
C GLN A 1 -16.32 35.08 22.80
N ARG A 2 -16.63 33.87 23.29
CA ARG A 2 -15.66 33.02 23.99
C ARG A 2 -15.10 32.04 22.95
N GLY A 3 -13.80 32.18 22.64
CA GLY A 3 -13.07 31.24 21.82
C GLY A 3 -12.97 29.88 22.52
N THR A 4 -13.39 28.82 21.86
CA THR A 4 -13.19 27.45 22.29
C THR A 4 -11.70 27.13 22.22
N ALA A 5 -11.10 26.85 23.37
CA ALA A 5 -9.71 26.38 23.44
C ALA A 5 -9.62 25.03 22.76
N ALA A 6 -8.85 24.97 21.65
CA ALA A 6 -8.46 23.71 21.05
C ALA A 6 -7.71 22.88 22.09
N GLY A 7 -8.25 21.71 22.44
CA GLY A 7 -7.64 20.81 23.39
C GLY A 7 -6.22 20.46 22.94
N LYS A 8 -5.22 20.74 23.76
CA LYS A 8 -3.85 20.27 23.55
C LYS A 8 -3.88 18.75 23.48
N LYS A 9 -3.60 18.18 22.31
CA LYS A 9 -3.34 16.75 22.17
C LYS A 9 -2.13 16.44 23.05
N ILE A 10 -2.33 15.76 24.17
CA ILE A 10 -1.24 15.35 25.06
C ILE A 10 -0.48 14.26 24.29
N MET A 11 0.73 14.58 23.85
CA MET A 11 1.63 13.57 23.27
C MET A 11 1.97 12.56 24.36
N PRO A 12 1.93 11.25 24.07
CA PRO A 12 2.33 10.23 25.04
C PRO A 12 3.74 10.49 25.52
N SER A 13 4.02 10.17 26.79
CA SER A 13 5.39 10.21 27.30
C SER A 13 6.25 9.25 26.49
N ALA A 14 7.38 9.69 25.97
CA ALA A 14 8.30 8.88 25.16
C ALA A 14 8.75 7.58 25.87
N SER A 15 8.61 7.50 27.20
CA SER A 15 8.96 6.34 28.00
C SER A 15 8.04 5.11 27.83
N ASN A 16 6.83 5.30 27.26
CA ASN A 16 5.85 4.22 27.11
C ASN A 16 5.69 3.71 25.66
N LEU A 17 6.41 4.31 24.71
CA LEU A 17 6.34 3.91 23.32
C LEU A 17 7.26 2.73 23.04
N LYS A 18 6.77 1.78 22.22
CA LYS A 18 7.50 0.62 21.73
C LYS A 18 7.56 0.66 20.21
N TYR A 19 8.58 0.06 19.64
CA TYR A 19 8.66 -0.16 18.19
C TYR A 19 7.88 -1.42 17.83
N PHE A 20 7.04 -1.31 16.81
CA PHE A 20 6.38 -2.43 16.15
C PHE A 20 6.74 -2.42 14.68
N TRP A 21 7.04 -3.60 14.14
CA TRP A 21 7.50 -3.74 12.76
C TRP A 21 6.47 -4.43 11.90
N GLY A 22 6.25 -3.91 10.70
CA GLY A 22 5.28 -4.44 9.78
C GLY A 22 5.70 -4.37 8.32
N ASP A 23 4.87 -5.01 7.49
CA ASP A 23 4.90 -4.94 6.05
C ASP A 23 3.48 -4.74 5.54
N LEU A 24 3.22 -3.59 4.96
CA LEU A 24 1.87 -3.17 4.56
C LEU A 24 1.60 -3.31 3.05
N HIS A 25 2.58 -3.83 2.31
CA HIS A 25 2.45 -4.05 0.87
C HIS A 25 3.26 -5.28 0.45
N ASN A 26 2.54 -6.34 0.12
CA ASN A 26 3.11 -7.61 -0.35
C ASN A 26 2.03 -8.48 -0.99
N HIS A 27 2.44 -9.51 -1.75
CA HIS A 27 1.56 -10.30 -2.58
C HIS A 27 1.78 -11.81 -2.38
N CYS A 28 0.73 -12.57 -2.67
CA CYS A 28 0.73 -14.03 -2.72
C CYS A 28 -0.13 -14.54 -3.90
N ASN A 29 -0.34 -15.83 -4.00
CA ASN A 29 -1.03 -16.45 -5.14
C ASN A 29 -2.54 -16.21 -5.22
N ILE A 30 -3.12 -15.40 -4.34
CA ILE A 30 -4.55 -15.05 -4.45
C ILE A 30 -4.84 -14.26 -5.73
N THR A 31 -3.87 -13.49 -6.21
CA THR A 31 -3.88 -12.83 -7.51
C THR A 31 -2.72 -13.30 -8.38
N TYR A 32 -1.74 -12.46 -8.69
CA TYR A 32 -0.57 -12.86 -9.48
C TYR A 32 0.75 -12.76 -8.69
N GLY A 33 0.74 -13.26 -7.47
CA GLY A 33 1.95 -13.58 -6.72
C GLY A 33 2.18 -15.09 -6.67
N HIS A 34 3.22 -15.48 -5.99
CA HIS A 34 3.58 -16.86 -5.67
C HIS A 34 3.39 -17.14 -4.19
N GLY A 35 3.43 -18.43 -3.80
CA GLY A 35 3.21 -18.83 -2.41
C GLY A 35 1.74 -18.74 -2.00
N ASP A 36 1.28 -19.65 -1.18
CA ASP A 36 -0.10 -19.63 -0.72
C ASP A 36 -0.33 -18.58 0.39
N MET A 37 -1.56 -18.12 0.47
CA MET A 37 -1.94 -17.03 1.36
C MET A 37 -1.71 -17.37 2.85
N ARG A 38 -1.99 -18.61 3.28
CA ARG A 38 -1.75 -19.03 4.67
C ARG A 38 -0.27 -19.00 5.01
N SER A 39 0.58 -19.52 4.11
CA SER A 39 2.04 -19.46 4.28
C SER A 39 2.56 -18.04 4.35
N ALA A 40 1.97 -17.10 3.60
CA ALA A 40 2.32 -15.68 3.68
C ALA A 40 2.01 -15.10 5.08
N PHE A 41 0.83 -15.36 5.64
CA PHE A 41 0.49 -14.92 6.99
C PHE A 41 1.37 -15.58 8.06
N GLU A 42 1.68 -16.87 7.95
CA GLU A 42 2.58 -17.57 8.88
C GLU A 42 4.00 -17.01 8.82
N ALA A 43 4.52 -16.73 7.63
CA ALA A 43 5.82 -16.10 7.43
C ALA A 43 5.86 -14.69 8.06
N ALA A 44 4.80 -13.89 7.84
CA ALA A 44 4.66 -12.58 8.46
C ALA A 44 4.65 -12.67 9.99
N LYS A 45 3.80 -13.52 10.55
CA LYS A 45 3.67 -13.71 12.00
C LYS A 45 4.97 -14.16 12.67
N GLY A 46 5.82 -14.89 11.94
CA GLY A 46 7.12 -15.37 12.45
C GLY A 46 8.19 -14.28 12.60
N GLN A 47 7.99 -13.07 12.03
CA GLN A 47 9.03 -12.04 12.00
C GLN A 47 8.53 -10.59 12.10
N LEU A 48 7.23 -10.36 12.07
CA LEU A 48 6.59 -9.04 12.11
C LEU A 48 5.56 -8.97 13.24
N ASP A 49 5.22 -7.75 13.65
CA ASP A 49 4.14 -7.47 14.59
C ASP A 49 2.82 -7.24 13.86
N PHE A 50 2.87 -6.75 12.62
CA PHE A 50 1.67 -6.52 11.82
C PHE A 50 1.92 -6.67 10.32
N VAL A 51 0.85 -6.93 9.55
CA VAL A 51 0.92 -7.13 8.09
C VAL A 51 -0.34 -6.65 7.40
N SER A 52 -0.21 -6.28 6.14
CA SER A 52 -1.30 -6.30 5.16
C SER A 52 -0.82 -7.02 3.91
N VAL A 53 -1.43 -8.15 3.59
CA VAL A 53 -1.29 -8.76 2.26
C VAL A 53 -2.22 -8.01 1.33
N THR A 54 -1.70 -7.51 0.20
CA THR A 54 -2.43 -6.57 -0.67
C THR A 54 -2.65 -7.18 -2.05
N PRO A 55 -3.70 -8.01 -2.24
CA PRO A 55 -3.96 -8.59 -3.54
C PRO A 55 -4.20 -7.50 -4.59
N HIS A 56 -3.67 -7.70 -5.80
CA HIS A 56 -3.94 -6.83 -6.94
C HIS A 56 -5.43 -6.88 -7.30
N ALA A 57 -6.10 -5.75 -7.29
CA ALA A 57 -7.55 -5.69 -7.40
C ALA A 57 -8.07 -5.14 -8.72
N MET A 58 -7.37 -4.17 -9.29
CA MET A 58 -7.85 -3.46 -10.47
C MET A 58 -6.75 -2.70 -11.21
N TRP A 59 -6.99 -2.42 -12.46
CA TRP A 59 -6.21 -1.53 -13.31
C TRP A 59 -7.14 -0.79 -14.28
N PRO A 60 -7.75 0.32 -13.85
CA PRO A 60 -8.79 1.01 -14.63
C PRO A 60 -8.32 1.51 -16.00
N ASP A 61 -7.09 2.00 -16.08
CA ASP A 61 -6.46 2.55 -17.27
C ASP A 61 -5.42 1.60 -17.90
N ILE A 62 -5.67 0.26 -17.82
CA ILE A 62 -4.76 -0.75 -18.38
C ILE A 62 -4.46 -0.46 -19.85
N PRO A 63 -3.17 -0.35 -20.24
CA PRO A 63 -2.82 0.05 -21.59
C PRO A 63 -3.04 -1.07 -22.60
N GLY A 64 -3.35 -0.67 -23.84
CA GLY A 64 -3.33 -1.60 -24.97
C GLY A 64 -4.44 -2.65 -24.98
N ALA A 65 -5.60 -2.36 -24.32
CA ALA A 65 -6.75 -3.26 -24.29
C ALA A 65 -7.18 -3.74 -25.71
N ASP A 66 -6.97 -2.90 -26.71
CA ASP A 66 -7.28 -3.18 -28.12
C ASP A 66 -6.07 -3.68 -28.94
N ASP A 67 -4.88 -3.84 -28.31
CA ASP A 67 -3.67 -4.33 -29.01
C ASP A 67 -3.54 -5.86 -28.87
N PRO A 68 -3.68 -6.62 -29.96
CA PRO A 68 -3.56 -8.08 -29.92
C PRO A 68 -2.20 -8.58 -29.41
N ARG A 69 -1.15 -7.76 -29.51
CA ARG A 69 0.20 -8.10 -29.05
C ARG A 69 0.31 -8.09 -27.53
N LEU A 70 -0.55 -7.29 -26.86
CA LEU A 70 -0.60 -7.15 -25.41
C LEU A 70 -1.68 -8.03 -24.77
N LYS A 71 -2.46 -8.76 -25.57
CA LYS A 71 -3.57 -9.57 -25.07
C LYS A 71 -3.19 -10.49 -23.91
N TRP A 72 -2.03 -11.11 -23.96
CA TRP A 72 -1.59 -12.02 -22.90
C TRP A 72 -1.33 -11.29 -21.56
N VAL A 73 -0.80 -10.05 -21.60
CA VAL A 73 -0.59 -9.22 -20.41
C VAL A 73 -1.94 -8.85 -19.80
N ILE A 74 -2.87 -8.42 -20.66
CA ILE A 74 -4.21 -8.02 -20.26
C ILE A 74 -4.96 -9.20 -19.66
N ASP A 75 -4.96 -10.35 -20.33
CA ASP A 75 -5.61 -11.57 -19.83
C ASP A 75 -5.02 -12.02 -18.48
N TYR A 76 -3.71 -11.88 -18.30
CA TYR A 76 -3.02 -12.22 -17.05
C TYR A 76 -3.52 -11.36 -15.88
N HIS A 77 -3.53 -10.03 -16.03
CA HIS A 77 -3.98 -9.11 -15.01
C HIS A 77 -5.49 -9.21 -14.75
N THR A 78 -6.30 -9.12 -15.81
CA THR A 78 -7.76 -9.16 -15.69
C THR A 78 -8.26 -10.50 -15.15
N GLY A 79 -7.60 -11.60 -15.49
CA GLY A 79 -7.88 -12.92 -14.94
C GLY A 79 -7.61 -13.00 -13.44
N ALA A 80 -6.56 -12.34 -12.95
CA ALA A 80 -6.27 -12.24 -11.51
C ALA A 80 -7.33 -11.42 -10.78
N PHE A 81 -7.69 -10.26 -11.32
CA PHE A 81 -8.75 -9.40 -10.74
C PHE A 81 -10.11 -10.11 -10.71
N LYS A 82 -10.42 -10.88 -11.75
CA LYS A 82 -11.64 -11.70 -11.81
C LYS A 82 -11.65 -12.75 -10.68
N ARG A 83 -10.56 -13.50 -10.50
CA ARG A 83 -10.47 -14.50 -9.41
C ARG A 83 -10.66 -13.85 -8.03
N LEU A 84 -10.12 -12.65 -7.83
CA LEU A 84 -10.32 -11.93 -6.58
C LEU A 84 -11.80 -11.61 -6.35
N ARG A 85 -12.52 -11.13 -7.37
CA ARG A 85 -13.96 -10.81 -7.28
C ARG A 85 -14.86 -12.02 -7.16
N GLU A 86 -14.48 -13.15 -7.74
CA GLU A 86 -15.25 -14.40 -7.73
C GLU A 86 -14.99 -15.25 -6.47
N GLY A 87 -15.06 -14.65 -5.30
CA GLY A 87 -14.93 -15.29 -4.00
C GLY A 87 -13.50 -15.34 -3.44
N GLY A 88 -12.51 -14.78 -4.14
CA GLY A 88 -11.14 -14.64 -3.64
C GLY A 88 -11.05 -13.63 -2.52
N TYR A 89 -11.74 -12.50 -2.66
CA TYR A 89 -11.69 -11.42 -1.69
C TYR A 89 -12.32 -11.82 -0.34
N GLU A 90 -13.44 -12.51 -0.35
CA GLU A 90 -14.08 -13.02 0.87
C GLU A 90 -13.16 -14.00 1.60
N LYS A 91 -12.49 -14.90 0.89
CA LYS A 91 -11.50 -15.82 1.46
C LYS A 91 -10.31 -15.06 2.04
N TYR A 92 -9.84 -14.02 1.37
CA TYR A 92 -8.76 -13.16 1.84
C TYR A 92 -9.15 -12.43 3.12
N VAL A 93 -10.32 -11.78 3.16
CA VAL A 93 -10.83 -11.09 4.35
C VAL A 93 -10.99 -12.06 5.52
N ALA A 94 -11.56 -13.23 5.28
CA ALA A 94 -11.73 -14.26 6.34
C ALA A 94 -10.37 -14.69 6.91
N MET A 95 -9.36 -14.92 6.08
CA MET A 95 -8.03 -15.31 6.53
C MET A 95 -7.31 -14.17 7.25
N THR A 96 -7.41 -12.93 6.76
CA THR A 96 -6.88 -11.75 7.44
C THR A 96 -7.44 -11.65 8.87
N ASN A 97 -8.74 -11.89 9.04
CA ASN A 97 -9.41 -11.87 10.34
C ASN A 97 -8.98 -13.05 11.24
N GLU A 98 -8.74 -14.23 10.68
CA GLU A 98 -8.22 -15.39 11.42
C GLU A 98 -6.87 -15.08 12.08
N TYR A 99 -5.99 -14.36 11.36
CA TYR A 99 -4.66 -14.01 11.86
C TYR A 99 -4.64 -12.75 12.74
N ASN A 100 -5.65 -11.88 12.67
CA ASN A 100 -5.68 -10.65 13.44
C ASN A 100 -5.97 -10.91 14.91
N LYS A 101 -4.99 -10.68 15.79
CA LYS A 101 -5.09 -10.86 17.23
C LYS A 101 -4.42 -9.71 17.97
N GLU A 102 -5.24 -8.88 18.60
CA GLU A 102 -4.77 -7.76 19.42
C GLU A 102 -3.73 -8.20 20.47
N GLY A 103 -2.63 -7.49 20.54
CA GLY A 103 -1.54 -7.79 21.46
C GLY A 103 -0.57 -8.90 21.03
N GLU A 104 -0.89 -9.66 19.97
CA GLU A 104 -0.04 -10.75 19.46
C GLU A 104 0.47 -10.47 18.05
N PHE A 105 -0.44 -10.21 17.12
CA PHE A 105 -0.15 -9.96 15.71
C PHE A 105 -1.36 -9.30 15.05
N LEU A 106 -1.14 -8.21 14.32
CA LEU A 106 -2.24 -7.52 13.63
C LEU A 106 -2.21 -7.79 12.12
N ALA A 107 -3.37 -8.05 11.56
CA ALA A 107 -3.54 -8.16 10.11
C ALA A 107 -4.57 -7.13 9.62
N PHE A 108 -4.19 -6.35 8.63
CA PHE A 108 -5.03 -5.32 8.02
C PHE A 108 -5.56 -5.80 6.67
N VAL A 109 -6.82 -5.52 6.41
CA VAL A 109 -7.41 -5.74 5.07
C VAL A 109 -6.87 -4.66 4.14
N GLY A 110 -6.26 -5.06 3.04
CA GLY A 110 -5.73 -4.14 2.03
C GLY A 110 -5.87 -4.72 0.62
N TYR A 111 -5.62 -3.92 -0.38
CA TYR A 111 -5.54 -4.32 -1.78
C TYR A 111 -4.88 -3.24 -2.61
N GLU A 112 -4.40 -3.61 -3.79
CA GLU A 112 -3.69 -2.72 -4.69
C GLU A 112 -4.50 -2.40 -5.94
N ALA A 113 -4.39 -1.17 -6.40
CA ALA A 113 -4.87 -0.71 -7.70
C ALA A 113 -3.71 -0.13 -8.52
N HIS A 114 -3.62 -0.57 -9.78
CA HIS A 114 -2.68 0.00 -10.74
C HIS A 114 -3.26 1.21 -11.45
N SER A 115 -2.41 2.15 -11.82
CA SER A 115 -2.75 3.24 -12.72
C SER A 115 -1.54 3.72 -13.51
N MET A 116 -1.69 3.81 -14.83
CA MET A 116 -0.68 4.41 -15.71
C MET A 116 -0.54 5.90 -15.45
N GLU A 117 -1.67 6.59 -15.24
CA GLU A 117 -1.72 8.04 -15.14
C GLU A 117 -1.30 8.55 -13.76
N HIS A 118 -1.76 7.88 -12.69
CA HIS A 118 -1.63 8.40 -11.32
C HIS A 118 -0.62 7.63 -10.48
N GLY A 119 -0.02 6.58 -11.03
CA GLY A 119 0.80 5.64 -10.27
C GLY A 119 -0.04 4.62 -9.49
N ASP A 120 0.61 3.58 -9.04
CA ASP A 120 -0.04 2.51 -8.29
C ASP A 120 -0.31 2.93 -6.85
N HIS A 121 -1.37 2.40 -6.27
CA HIS A 121 -1.79 2.71 -4.91
C HIS A 121 -2.23 1.47 -4.15
N VAL A 122 -1.92 1.45 -2.88
CA VAL A 122 -2.37 0.44 -1.92
C VAL A 122 -3.42 1.03 -1.00
N ALA A 123 -4.58 0.38 -0.88
CA ALA A 123 -5.53 0.64 0.19
C ALA A 123 -5.16 -0.16 1.43
N LEU A 124 -5.20 0.48 2.58
CA LEU A 124 -5.10 -0.14 3.89
C LEU A 124 -6.37 0.24 4.66
N ASN A 125 -7.12 -0.75 5.11
CA ASN A 125 -8.40 -0.51 5.76
C ASN A 125 -8.30 -0.77 7.26
N TYR A 126 -8.92 0.12 8.03
CA TYR A 126 -9.08 -0.08 9.46
C TYR A 126 -10.08 -1.18 9.76
N ASP A 127 -11.19 -1.22 9.03
CA ASP A 127 -12.28 -2.16 9.26
C ASP A 127 -11.91 -3.56 8.76
N LEU A 128 -12.26 -4.57 9.55
CA LEU A 128 -11.92 -5.98 9.27
C LEU A 128 -12.78 -6.61 8.17
N ASP A 129 -13.89 -5.99 7.85
CA ASP A 129 -14.85 -6.38 6.81
C ASP A 129 -14.93 -5.37 5.66
N ALA A 130 -13.88 -4.56 5.50
CA ALA A 130 -13.82 -3.54 4.47
C ALA A 130 -14.11 -4.12 3.08
N PRO A 131 -14.99 -3.47 2.30
CA PRO A 131 -15.35 -3.96 0.97
C PRO A 131 -14.22 -3.72 -0.05
N LEU A 132 -14.19 -4.55 -1.09
CA LEU A 132 -13.44 -4.27 -2.29
C LEU A 132 -14.17 -3.19 -3.09
N VAL A 133 -13.60 -1.99 -3.13
CA VAL A 133 -14.20 -0.86 -3.86
C VAL A 133 -13.81 -0.93 -5.33
N GLU A 134 -14.80 -1.07 -6.21
CA GLU A 134 -14.59 -0.94 -7.65
C GLU A 134 -14.53 0.53 -8.08
N CYS A 135 -13.56 0.88 -8.88
CA CYS A 135 -13.36 2.25 -9.34
C CYS A 135 -12.94 2.32 -10.81
N THR A 136 -13.16 3.47 -11.41
CA THR A 136 -12.79 3.77 -12.80
C THR A 136 -11.53 4.60 -12.91
N SER A 137 -11.04 5.16 -11.81
CA SER A 137 -9.76 5.86 -11.68
C SER A 137 -9.34 5.90 -10.21
N ILE A 138 -8.12 6.36 -9.92
CA ILE A 138 -7.66 6.58 -8.54
C ILE A 138 -8.46 7.68 -7.85
N GLU A 139 -8.87 8.73 -8.56
CA GLU A 139 -9.73 9.78 -8.01
C GLU A 139 -11.12 9.26 -7.65
N ASP A 140 -11.73 8.46 -8.53
CA ASP A 140 -13.03 7.80 -8.26
C ASP A 140 -12.91 6.91 -7.03
N TRP A 141 -11.80 6.16 -6.90
CA TRP A 141 -11.53 5.36 -5.72
C TRP A 141 -11.45 6.21 -4.45
N LYS A 142 -10.61 7.25 -4.44
CA LYS A 142 -10.50 8.17 -3.30
C LYS A 142 -11.84 8.81 -2.95
N GLN A 143 -12.65 9.15 -3.94
CA GLN A 143 -13.98 9.71 -3.71
C GLN A 143 -14.94 8.69 -3.06
N LYS A 144 -14.98 7.47 -3.56
CA LYS A 144 -15.81 6.38 -3.00
C LYS A 144 -15.37 5.96 -1.60
N ALA A 145 -14.08 6.06 -1.32
CA ALA A 145 -13.49 5.73 -0.03
C ALA A 145 -13.71 6.82 1.05
N ARG A 146 -14.25 7.99 0.68
CA ARG A 146 -14.56 9.05 1.65
C ARG A 146 -15.56 8.57 2.69
N GLY A 147 -15.26 8.82 3.96
CA GLY A 147 -16.10 8.40 5.08
C GLY A 147 -15.77 7.00 5.62
N HIS A 148 -14.90 6.25 4.96
CA HIS A 148 -14.30 5.02 5.48
C HIS A 148 -12.95 5.30 6.12
N LYS A 149 -12.59 4.52 7.14
CA LYS A 149 -11.25 4.55 7.72
C LYS A 149 -10.30 3.77 6.80
N VAL A 150 -9.75 4.44 5.80
CA VAL A 150 -8.85 3.84 4.81
C VAL A 150 -7.73 4.81 4.47
N PHE A 151 -6.51 4.29 4.38
CA PHE A 151 -5.38 4.98 3.76
C PHE A 151 -5.21 4.48 2.33
N ILE A 152 -5.03 5.39 1.38
CA ILE A 152 -4.75 5.10 -0.02
C ILE A 152 -3.37 5.66 -0.32
N THR A 153 -2.38 4.76 -0.27
CA THR A 153 -0.96 5.09 -0.28
C THR A 153 -0.36 4.83 -1.64
N PRO A 154 0.24 5.83 -2.30
CA PRO A 154 0.96 5.61 -3.54
C PRO A 154 2.28 4.88 -3.29
N HIS A 155 2.65 4.05 -4.27
CA HIS A 155 3.94 3.38 -4.33
C HIS A 155 4.53 3.44 -5.74
N HIS A 156 5.73 2.91 -5.97
CA HIS A 156 6.49 3.10 -7.22
C HIS A 156 6.68 4.57 -7.62
N MET A 157 6.72 5.46 -6.64
CA MET A 157 6.58 6.90 -6.82
C MET A 157 7.55 7.50 -7.84
N GLY A 158 8.77 7.01 -7.87
CA GLY A 158 9.81 7.50 -8.77
C GLY A 158 9.77 6.92 -10.18
N TYR A 159 8.80 6.10 -10.55
CA TYR A 159 8.66 5.66 -11.94
C TYR A 159 8.24 6.80 -12.86
N GLN A 160 8.37 6.58 -14.16
CA GLN A 160 8.01 7.58 -15.15
C GLN A 160 6.51 7.88 -15.12
N THR A 161 6.17 9.17 -15.03
CA THR A 161 4.78 9.65 -15.13
C THR A 161 4.15 9.17 -16.45
N GLY A 162 2.93 8.65 -16.37
CA GLY A 162 2.27 8.00 -17.50
C GLY A 162 2.66 6.53 -17.71
N TYR A 163 3.60 6.01 -16.91
CA TYR A 163 4.05 4.61 -16.88
C TYR A 163 4.06 4.09 -15.44
N ARG A 164 2.94 4.26 -14.73
CA ARG A 164 2.73 3.88 -13.33
C ARG A 164 3.57 4.70 -12.33
N GLY A 165 4.23 5.77 -12.75
CA GLY A 165 4.90 6.71 -11.85
C GLY A 165 3.92 7.68 -11.22
N TYR A 166 4.25 8.16 -10.02
CA TYR A 166 3.38 9.04 -9.26
C TYR A 166 3.45 10.48 -9.75
N ASN A 167 2.32 11.17 -9.69
CA ASN A 167 2.22 12.59 -10.00
C ASN A 167 1.74 13.38 -8.76
N TRP A 168 2.60 14.23 -8.20
CA TRP A 168 2.31 15.01 -7.00
C TRP A 168 1.13 15.98 -7.15
N ASN A 169 0.67 16.28 -8.37
CA ASN A 169 -0.54 17.06 -8.59
C ASN A 169 -1.81 16.34 -8.09
N PHE A 170 -1.77 15.02 -7.98
CA PHE A 170 -2.88 14.19 -7.45
C PHE A 170 -2.75 13.90 -5.96
N PHE A 171 -1.70 14.43 -5.31
CA PHE A 171 -1.52 14.26 -3.88
C PHE A 171 -2.61 15.01 -3.11
N THR A 172 -3.30 14.30 -2.25
CA THR A 172 -4.30 14.87 -1.34
C THR A 172 -3.73 14.85 0.07
N GLU A 173 -3.46 16.02 0.63
CA GLU A 173 -3.09 16.12 2.04
C GLU A 173 -4.27 15.69 2.92
N GLY A 174 -3.98 14.98 4.02
CA GLY A 174 -4.98 14.63 5.02
C GLY A 174 -5.20 13.14 5.17
N ASP A 175 -6.40 12.77 5.56
CA ASP A 175 -6.70 11.46 6.17
C ASP A 175 -6.51 10.25 5.24
N GLN A 176 -6.64 10.40 3.92
CA GLN A 176 -6.55 9.27 2.98
C GLN A 176 -5.14 8.96 2.49
N THR A 177 -4.22 9.94 2.48
CA THR A 177 -2.83 9.73 2.05
C THR A 177 -1.87 10.32 3.10
N PRO A 178 -1.83 9.74 4.31
CA PRO A 178 -1.00 10.28 5.40
C PRO A 178 0.49 10.00 5.21
N PHE A 179 0.83 8.99 4.42
CA PHE A 179 2.19 8.55 4.11
C PHE A 179 2.26 7.99 2.69
N VAL A 180 3.49 7.84 2.20
CA VAL A 180 3.80 7.31 0.87
C VAL A 180 4.89 6.25 0.98
N GLU A 181 4.94 5.30 0.05
CA GLU A 181 5.97 4.29 0.02
C GLU A 181 7.22 4.82 -0.67
N MET A 182 8.30 4.91 0.07
CA MET A 182 9.59 5.35 -0.44
C MET A 182 10.43 4.20 -0.99
N TYR A 183 10.34 3.03 -0.37
CA TYR A 183 11.21 1.89 -0.67
C TYR A 183 10.47 0.56 -0.64
N SER A 184 10.72 -0.25 -1.65
CA SER A 184 10.34 -1.65 -1.72
C SER A 184 11.39 -2.42 -2.54
N ARG A 185 11.16 -3.70 -2.81
CA ARG A 185 12.03 -4.46 -3.72
C ARG A 185 12.09 -3.91 -5.14
N HIS A 186 11.13 -3.08 -5.52
CA HIS A 186 11.11 -2.40 -6.82
C HIS A 186 12.06 -1.20 -6.90
N GLY A 187 12.58 -0.75 -5.78
CA GLY A 187 13.59 0.29 -5.72
C GLY A 187 13.31 1.41 -4.72
N LEU A 188 14.18 2.40 -4.72
CA LEU A 188 14.17 3.55 -3.83
C LEU A 188 13.65 4.78 -4.58
N ALA A 189 12.51 5.33 -4.13
CA ALA A 189 11.87 6.51 -4.70
C ALA A 189 12.25 7.83 -4.00
N GLU A 190 13.30 7.84 -3.18
CA GLU A 190 13.77 9.05 -2.46
C GLU A 190 14.13 10.17 -3.45
N SER A 191 14.98 9.85 -4.45
CA SER A 191 15.42 10.76 -5.49
C SER A 191 15.63 10.02 -6.82
N ASP A 192 15.86 10.75 -7.90
CA ASP A 192 16.24 10.18 -9.19
C ASP A 192 17.74 9.83 -9.30
N GLN A 193 18.56 10.19 -8.30
CA GLN A 193 20.01 10.03 -8.26
C GLN A 193 20.49 8.90 -7.32
N GLY A 194 19.60 8.12 -6.74
CA GLY A 194 19.98 7.08 -5.78
C GLY A 194 20.70 5.89 -6.42
N ASP A 195 21.48 5.16 -5.61
CA ASP A 195 22.28 3.99 -6.03
C ASP A 195 21.41 2.75 -6.33
N TYR A 196 20.18 2.71 -5.81
CA TYR A 196 19.24 1.61 -6.03
C TYR A 196 18.41 1.85 -7.29
N ASN A 197 18.51 0.94 -8.24
CA ASN A 197 17.70 0.96 -9.45
C ASN A 197 16.35 0.29 -9.21
N TYR A 198 15.33 0.67 -10.00
CA TYR A 198 14.08 -0.08 -10.06
C TYR A 198 14.29 -1.42 -10.76
N LEU A 199 13.61 -2.48 -10.28
CA LEU A 199 13.69 -3.82 -10.85
C LEU A 199 12.94 -3.96 -12.17
N HIS A 200 11.93 -3.11 -12.41
CA HIS A 200 11.12 -3.16 -13.61
C HIS A 200 11.49 -2.03 -14.56
N ASP A 201 11.50 -2.36 -15.84
CA ASP A 201 11.71 -1.38 -16.91
C ASP A 201 10.38 -0.68 -17.27
N MET A 202 9.83 0.03 -16.27
CA MET A 202 8.69 0.94 -16.48
C MET A 202 9.16 2.38 -16.69
N GLY A 203 10.34 2.52 -17.27
CA GLY A 203 11.02 3.75 -17.49
C GLY A 203 12.01 4.10 -16.38
N PRO A 204 12.94 5.02 -16.64
CA PRO A 204 13.89 5.49 -15.65
C PRO A 204 13.15 6.20 -14.52
N ARG A 205 13.82 6.30 -13.36
CA ARG A 205 13.35 7.19 -12.32
C ARG A 205 13.23 8.62 -12.84
N GLN A 206 12.15 9.28 -12.47
CA GLN A 206 11.91 10.67 -12.79
C GLN A 206 11.80 11.49 -11.51
N TRP A 207 12.51 12.62 -11.50
CA TRP A 207 12.51 13.57 -10.38
C TRP A 207 11.10 13.97 -9.94
N GLU A 208 10.23 14.24 -10.89
CA GLU A 208 8.87 14.73 -10.66
C GLU A 208 8.01 13.81 -9.80
N GLY A 209 8.30 12.51 -9.77
CA GLY A 209 7.60 11.52 -8.94
C GLY A 209 8.28 11.24 -7.60
N THR A 210 9.51 11.72 -7.37
CA THR A 210 10.29 11.36 -6.19
C THR A 210 9.78 11.99 -4.89
N ILE A 211 10.17 11.40 -3.77
CA ILE A 211 9.88 11.91 -2.42
C ILE A 211 10.45 13.34 -2.25
N GLN A 212 11.70 13.56 -2.67
CA GLN A 212 12.33 14.88 -2.56
C GLN A 212 11.57 15.93 -3.34
N CYS A 213 11.10 15.62 -4.53
CA CYS A 213 10.27 16.54 -5.31
C CYS A 213 8.97 16.91 -4.59
N GLY A 214 8.30 15.94 -3.97
CA GLY A 214 7.11 16.20 -3.17
C GLY A 214 7.38 17.12 -1.98
N LEU A 215 8.50 16.91 -1.28
CA LEU A 215 8.91 17.76 -0.16
C LEU A 215 9.27 19.20 -0.64
N GLU A 216 9.96 19.35 -1.77
CA GLU A 216 10.26 20.67 -2.36
C GLU A 216 8.99 21.42 -2.78
N GLN A 217 7.94 20.71 -3.19
CA GLN A 217 6.62 21.29 -3.44
C GLN A 217 5.84 21.65 -2.17
N GLY A 218 6.42 21.41 -0.98
CA GLY A 218 5.81 21.71 0.30
C GLY A 218 4.72 20.71 0.73
N LYS A 219 4.63 19.54 0.09
CA LYS A 219 3.69 18.47 0.49
C LYS A 219 4.09 17.92 1.85
N LYS A 220 3.08 17.57 2.65
CA LYS A 220 3.26 17.01 4.00
C LYS A 220 2.73 15.59 4.07
N PHE A 221 3.61 14.64 4.28
CA PHE A 221 3.32 13.21 4.34
C PHE A 221 4.32 12.48 5.22
N GLY A 222 3.96 11.31 5.71
CA GLY A 222 4.88 10.35 6.29
C GLY A 222 5.52 9.48 5.22
N ILE A 223 6.48 8.67 5.62
CA ILE A 223 7.23 7.78 4.73
C ILE A 223 7.14 6.37 5.29
N MET A 224 6.88 5.39 4.43
CA MET A 224 6.97 3.98 4.76
C MET A 224 7.91 3.24 3.80
N GLY A 225 8.42 2.10 4.25
CA GLY A 225 8.95 1.04 3.41
C GLY A 225 8.05 -0.18 3.50
N SER A 226 8.03 -0.97 2.47
CA SER A 226 7.34 -2.26 2.43
C SER A 226 8.12 -3.22 1.53
N THR A 227 7.72 -4.49 1.46
CA THR A 227 8.45 -5.41 0.60
C THR A 227 8.01 -5.34 -0.84
N ASP A 228 6.73 -5.18 -1.09
CA ASP A 228 6.12 -5.33 -2.42
C ASP A 228 6.61 -6.62 -3.13
N GLN A 229 6.86 -7.64 -2.34
CA GLN A 229 7.37 -8.89 -2.88
C GLN A 229 6.22 -9.82 -3.28
N HIS A 230 6.46 -10.64 -4.30
CA HIS A 230 5.45 -11.46 -4.94
C HIS A 230 5.62 -12.97 -4.66
N ALA A 231 6.41 -13.34 -3.65
CA ALA A 231 6.68 -14.75 -3.33
C ALA A 231 5.90 -15.29 -2.13
N GLY A 232 4.93 -14.52 -1.58
CA GLY A 232 4.20 -14.90 -0.37
C GLY A 232 5.07 -14.94 0.87
N TYR A 233 6.03 -14.03 0.98
CA TYR A 233 6.95 -13.95 2.11
C TYR A 233 7.07 -12.50 2.62
N PRO A 234 6.01 -11.96 3.27
CA PRO A 234 6.01 -10.62 3.84
C PRO A 234 7.18 -10.39 4.80
N GLY A 235 7.75 -9.19 4.77
CA GLY A 235 8.89 -8.84 5.60
C GLY A 235 10.20 -9.52 5.22
N SER A 236 10.36 -9.96 3.96
CA SER A 236 11.59 -10.59 3.47
C SER A 236 12.83 -9.72 3.70
N TYR A 237 13.96 -10.39 3.97
CA TYR A 237 15.22 -9.69 4.22
C TYR A 237 15.73 -8.97 2.96
N GLY A 238 16.19 -7.73 3.15
CA GLY A 238 16.70 -6.89 2.06
C GLY A 238 15.66 -6.05 1.34
N ASP A 239 14.37 -6.30 1.60
CA ASP A 239 13.26 -5.48 1.13
C ASP A 239 12.78 -4.53 2.25
N GLY A 240 11.88 -3.59 1.94
CA GLY A 240 11.41 -2.57 2.88
C GLY A 240 10.53 -3.14 4.00
N ARG A 241 10.49 -2.42 5.11
CA ARG A 241 9.57 -2.63 6.23
C ARG A 241 9.20 -1.28 6.83
N ILE A 242 8.11 -1.23 7.56
CA ILE A 242 7.72 -0.04 8.32
C ILE A 242 7.90 -0.30 9.82
N GLY A 243 8.46 0.68 10.53
CA GLY A 243 8.50 0.71 11.99
C GLY A 243 7.51 1.73 12.53
N VAL A 244 6.66 1.35 13.45
CA VAL A 244 5.66 2.21 14.09
C VAL A 244 5.97 2.33 15.59
N LEU A 245 5.95 3.56 16.10
CA LEU A 245 6.05 3.85 17.52
C LEU A 245 4.64 3.93 18.12
N ALA A 246 4.28 2.99 18.98
CA ALA A 246 2.98 2.94 19.62
C ALA A 246 3.06 2.47 21.08
N GLU A 247 2.03 2.74 21.86
CA GLU A 247 1.95 2.30 23.27
C GLU A 247 1.71 0.79 23.41
N SER A 248 1.00 0.21 22.45
CA SER A 248 0.64 -1.22 22.44
C SER A 248 0.38 -1.71 21.03
N LEU A 249 0.48 -3.02 20.83
CA LEU A 249 0.14 -3.70 19.58
C LEU A 249 -1.38 -3.88 19.50
N THR A 250 -2.08 -2.79 19.32
CA THR A 250 -3.53 -2.78 19.07
C THR A 250 -3.82 -2.03 17.78
N ARG A 251 -4.92 -2.38 17.12
CA ARG A 251 -5.31 -1.74 15.86
C ARG A 251 -5.39 -0.23 15.98
N ASP A 252 -6.03 0.26 17.06
CA ASP A 252 -6.17 1.69 17.32
C ASP A 252 -4.84 2.44 17.52
N LYS A 253 -3.81 1.75 18.03
CA LYS A 253 -2.52 2.38 18.32
C LYS A 253 -1.54 2.27 17.16
N ILE A 254 -1.70 1.25 16.33
CA ILE A 254 -0.88 1.09 15.11
C ILE A 254 -1.43 1.94 13.97
N TRP A 255 -2.76 2.08 13.87
CA TRP A 255 -3.44 2.95 12.91
C TRP A 255 -3.21 4.46 13.20
#